data_8d3fc4c2fe23e044ac15de81b01c167c
#
_entry.id   8d3fc4c2fe23e044ac15de81b01c167c
#
_cell.length_a   1.000
_cell.length_b   1.000
_cell.length_c   1.000
_cell.angle_alpha   90.00
_cell.angle_beta   90.00
_cell.angle_gamma   90.00
#
_symmetry.space_group_name_H-M   'P 1'
#
loop_
_entity.id
_entity.type
_entity.pdbx_description
1 polymer ?
#
loop_
_entity_poly.entity_id
_entity_poly.type
_entity_poly.pdbx_seq_one_letter_code
_entity_poly.pdbx_strand_id
1 'polypeptide(L)'
;LENLGQILEIVEIYLDKNFKYHQNEKFDDNFNDLFKEFYNCILNIDNWNKENIQKNISDFLIAKNIKFPVLGKPIRFILINSYNGPSITDILVILGKKDSIDRLNQYIDIN
;
A
#
# COMPACT_ATOMS: atom_id res chain seq x y z
N LEU A 1 10.28 21.27 -8.57
CA LEU A 1 10.46 22.56 -7.98
C LEU A 1 9.29 22.96 -7.13
N GLU A 2 8.12 23.19 -7.73
CA GLU A 2 6.91 23.43 -6.98
C GLU A 2 6.63 22.29 -6.01
N ASN A 3 7.09 21.10 -6.34
CA ASN A 3 6.80 19.90 -5.61
C ASN A 3 7.86 19.54 -4.59
N LEU A 4 8.82 20.40 -4.34
CA LEU A 4 9.90 20.10 -3.42
C LEU A 4 9.38 19.85 -2.01
N GLY A 5 8.41 20.66 -1.56
CA GLY A 5 7.79 20.46 -0.27
C GLY A 5 7.03 19.16 -0.17
N GLN A 6 6.34 18.79 -1.24
CA GLN A 6 5.60 17.52 -1.30
C GLN A 6 6.55 16.33 -1.27
N ILE A 7 7.68 16.43 -1.94
CA ILE A 7 8.69 15.37 -1.93
C ILE A 7 9.22 15.17 -0.52
N LEU A 8 9.48 16.25 0.21
CA LEU A 8 9.96 16.17 1.58
C LEU A 8 8.92 15.54 2.50
N GLU A 9 7.64 15.89 2.34
CA GLU A 9 6.56 15.28 3.11
C GLU A 9 6.48 13.78 2.86
N ILE A 10 6.59 13.36 1.61
CA ILE A 10 6.55 11.95 1.26
C ILE A 10 7.73 11.21 1.88
N VAL A 11 8.92 11.79 1.83
CA VAL A 11 10.12 11.20 2.43
C VAL A 11 9.95 11.07 3.94
N GLU A 12 9.41 12.09 4.60
CA GLU A 12 9.15 12.04 6.03
C GLU A 12 8.18 10.91 6.39
N ILE A 13 7.12 10.74 5.61
CA ILE A 13 6.16 9.65 5.83
C ILE A 13 6.84 8.30 5.70
N TYR A 14 7.68 8.13 4.69
CA TYR A 14 8.40 6.87 4.49
C TYR A 14 9.37 6.56 5.62
N LEU A 15 10.00 7.59 6.19
CA LEU A 15 11.00 7.42 7.25
C LEU A 15 10.37 7.36 8.63
N ASP A 16 9.08 7.64 8.76
CA ASP A 16 8.39 7.65 10.04
C ASP A 16 8.17 6.25 10.56
N LYS A 17 8.97 5.86 11.51
CA LYS A 17 8.86 4.54 12.14
C LYS A 17 7.70 4.45 13.12
N ASN A 18 7.12 5.59 13.48
CA ASN A 18 5.94 5.66 14.34
C ASN A 18 4.68 5.92 13.52
N PHE A 19 4.74 5.67 12.20
CA PHE A 19 3.63 5.85 11.31
C PHE A 19 2.37 5.16 11.83
N LYS A 20 1.26 5.88 11.81
CA LYS A 20 -0.03 5.32 12.17
C LYS A 20 -1.07 5.63 11.11
N TYR A 21 -1.84 4.63 10.74
CA TYR A 21 -2.94 4.79 9.82
C TYR A 21 -4.01 5.70 10.43
N HIS A 22 -4.57 6.61 9.62
CA HIS A 22 -5.67 7.48 10.05
C HIS A 22 -6.93 6.65 10.26
N GLN A 23 -7.38 6.52 11.51
CA GLN A 23 -8.50 5.67 11.87
C GLN A 23 -9.85 6.18 11.36
N ASN A 24 -9.91 7.41 10.85
CA ASN A 24 -11.15 7.99 10.33
C ASN A 24 -11.56 7.42 8.98
N GLU A 25 -10.63 6.80 8.25
CA GLU A 25 -10.93 6.24 6.95
C GLU A 25 -11.29 4.77 7.09
N LYS A 26 -12.52 4.45 6.70
CA LYS A 26 -12.99 3.07 6.62
C LYS A 26 -13.48 2.80 5.23
N PHE A 27 -13.09 1.66 4.70
CA PHE A 27 -13.53 1.21 3.39
C PHE A 27 -14.62 0.15 3.57
N ASP A 28 -15.34 -0.18 2.49
CA ASP A 28 -16.45 -1.12 2.61
C ASP A 28 -15.98 -2.56 2.86
N ASP A 29 -16.93 -3.43 3.21
CA ASP A 29 -16.62 -4.83 3.54
C ASP A 29 -16.05 -5.59 2.35
N ASN A 30 -16.51 -5.26 1.14
CA ASN A 30 -15.98 -5.89 -0.07
C ASN A 30 -14.50 -5.57 -0.25
N PHE A 31 -14.13 -4.32 0.00
CA PHE A 31 -12.72 -3.94 -0.04
C PHE A 31 -11.94 -4.64 1.07
N ASN A 32 -12.50 -4.74 2.26
CA ASN A 32 -11.80 -5.36 3.39
C ASN A 32 -11.46 -6.82 3.10
N ASP A 33 -12.38 -7.56 2.50
CA ASP A 33 -12.14 -8.94 2.11
C ASP A 33 -11.05 -9.02 1.05
N LEU A 34 -11.14 -8.15 0.05
CA LEU A 34 -10.15 -8.07 -1.02
C LEU A 34 -8.78 -7.69 -0.47
N PHE A 35 -8.76 -6.77 0.50
CA PHE A 35 -7.52 -6.32 1.12
C PHE A 35 -6.81 -7.45 1.85
N LYS A 36 -7.55 -8.30 2.56
CA LYS A 36 -6.96 -9.45 3.26
C LYS A 36 -6.28 -10.40 2.28
N GLU A 37 -6.91 -10.64 1.14
CA GLU A 37 -6.30 -11.47 0.10
C GLU A 37 -5.06 -10.81 -0.50
N PHE A 38 -5.13 -9.49 -0.72
CA PHE A 38 -3.98 -8.73 -1.19
C PHE A 38 -2.83 -8.79 -0.18
N TYR A 39 -3.14 -8.61 1.09
CA TYR A 39 -2.15 -8.69 2.16
C TYR A 39 -1.41 -10.04 2.15
N ASN A 40 -2.17 -11.13 2.02
CA ASN A 40 -1.57 -12.46 1.95
C ASN A 40 -0.69 -12.62 0.72
N CYS A 41 -1.11 -12.05 -0.41
CA CYS A 41 -0.32 -12.08 -1.63
C CYS A 41 1.03 -11.39 -1.44
N ILE A 42 1.00 -10.19 -0.85
CA ILE A 42 2.20 -9.39 -0.61
C ILE A 42 3.11 -10.09 0.42
N LEU A 43 2.51 -10.64 1.47
CA LEU A 43 3.25 -11.32 2.54
C LEU A 43 4.08 -12.49 2.01
N ASN A 44 3.60 -13.15 0.96
CA ASN A 44 4.25 -14.33 0.39
C ASN A 44 5.33 -14.02 -0.65
N ILE A 45 5.62 -12.75 -0.92
CA ILE A 45 6.67 -12.38 -1.87
C ILE A 45 8.03 -12.60 -1.19
N ASP A 46 8.83 -13.52 -1.73
CA ASP A 46 10.15 -13.84 -1.17
C ASP A 46 11.21 -12.82 -1.55
N ASN A 47 11.31 -12.50 -2.83
CA ASN A 47 12.26 -11.51 -3.32
C ASN A 47 11.55 -10.16 -3.49
N TRP A 48 11.82 -9.24 -2.56
CA TRP A 48 11.16 -7.94 -2.53
C TRP A 48 11.85 -6.98 -3.49
N ASN A 49 11.46 -7.02 -4.75
CA ASN A 49 11.95 -6.09 -5.75
C ASN A 49 10.79 -5.64 -6.63
N LYS A 50 11.03 -4.58 -7.41
CA LYS A 50 10.01 -3.94 -8.20
C LYS A 50 9.31 -4.93 -9.17
N GLU A 51 10.10 -5.76 -9.84
CA GLU A 51 9.56 -6.70 -10.83
C GLU A 51 8.62 -7.71 -10.19
N ASN A 52 9.05 -8.31 -9.09
CA ASN A 52 8.26 -9.33 -8.41
C ASN A 52 7.00 -8.72 -7.77
N ILE A 53 7.13 -7.55 -7.16
CA ILE A 53 5.99 -6.87 -6.57
C ILE A 53 4.98 -6.53 -7.65
N GLN A 54 5.44 -5.94 -8.75
CA GLN A 54 4.56 -5.55 -9.85
C GLN A 54 3.86 -6.75 -10.46
N LYS A 55 4.58 -7.84 -10.66
CA LYS A 55 4.01 -9.06 -11.21
C LYS A 55 2.93 -9.64 -10.30
N ASN A 56 3.22 -9.72 -9.00
CA ASN A 56 2.25 -10.26 -8.06
C ASN A 56 1.00 -9.40 -7.99
N ILE A 57 1.13 -8.09 -8.01
CA ILE A 57 -0.01 -7.19 -8.02
C ILE A 57 -0.82 -7.37 -9.30
N SER A 58 -0.16 -7.41 -10.46
CA SER A 58 -0.84 -7.60 -11.74
C SER A 58 -1.60 -8.92 -11.79
N ASP A 59 -0.96 -9.99 -11.36
CA ASP A 59 -1.57 -11.32 -11.33
C ASP A 59 -2.81 -11.32 -10.40
N PHE A 60 -2.70 -10.65 -9.26
CA PHE A 60 -3.80 -10.52 -8.32
C PHE A 60 -4.98 -9.78 -8.95
N LEU A 61 -4.72 -8.66 -9.61
CA LEU A 61 -5.77 -7.87 -10.27
C LEU A 61 -6.48 -8.67 -11.36
N ILE A 62 -5.71 -9.42 -12.14
CA ILE A 62 -6.26 -10.27 -13.20
C ILE A 62 -7.10 -11.38 -12.58
N ALA A 63 -6.58 -12.05 -11.56
CA ALA A 63 -7.29 -13.16 -10.91
C ALA A 63 -8.61 -12.71 -10.29
N LYS A 64 -8.66 -11.49 -9.76
CA LYS A 64 -9.87 -10.94 -9.14
C LYS A 64 -10.75 -10.17 -10.12
N ASN A 65 -10.29 -10.00 -11.36
CA ASN A 65 -11.01 -9.26 -12.41
C ASN A 65 -11.36 -7.85 -11.95
N ILE A 66 -10.39 -7.14 -11.38
CA ILE A 66 -10.58 -5.77 -10.91
C ILE A 66 -9.57 -4.84 -11.56
N LYS A 67 -9.96 -3.55 -11.65
CA LYS A 67 -9.10 -2.53 -12.21
C LYS A 67 -8.21 -1.93 -11.12
N PHE A 68 -7.02 -1.50 -11.50
CA PHE A 68 -6.03 -0.99 -10.57
C PHE A 68 -6.56 0.11 -9.63
N PRO A 69 -7.29 1.14 -10.10
CA PRO A 69 -7.74 2.21 -9.19
C PRO A 69 -8.64 1.74 -8.04
N VAL A 70 -9.39 0.65 -8.25
CA VAL A 70 -10.25 0.11 -7.21
C VAL A 70 -9.44 -0.33 -6.00
N LEU A 71 -8.29 -0.93 -6.23
CA LEU A 71 -7.39 -1.40 -5.20
C LEU A 71 -6.36 -0.35 -4.83
N GLY A 72 -5.84 0.35 -5.83
CA GLY A 72 -4.69 1.22 -5.66
C GLY A 72 -4.91 2.42 -4.77
N LYS A 73 -6.02 3.12 -4.93
CA LYS A 73 -6.28 4.32 -4.15
C LYS A 73 -6.42 4.04 -2.65
N PRO A 74 -7.25 3.07 -2.23
CA PRO A 74 -7.33 2.76 -0.81
C PRO A 74 -6.02 2.26 -0.21
N ILE A 75 -5.30 1.42 -0.95
CA ILE A 75 -4.03 0.89 -0.45
C ILE A 75 -2.99 1.99 -0.31
N ARG A 76 -2.92 2.93 -1.26
CA ARG A 76 -2.02 4.07 -1.12
C ARG A 76 -2.31 4.84 0.15
N PHE A 77 -3.59 5.09 0.44
CA PHE A 77 -3.98 5.78 1.65
C PHE A 77 -3.54 5.01 2.90
N ILE A 78 -3.72 3.70 2.91
CA ILE A 78 -3.31 2.86 4.03
C ILE A 78 -1.80 2.93 4.23
N LEU A 79 -1.03 2.97 3.15
CA LEU A 79 0.43 2.96 3.24
C LEU A 79 1.01 4.31 3.62
N ILE A 80 0.46 5.43 3.12
CA ILE A 80 1.07 6.75 3.31
C ILE A 80 0.08 7.84 3.72
N ASN A 81 -1.14 7.50 4.11
CA ASN A 81 -2.20 8.44 4.51
C ASN A 81 -2.52 9.49 3.44
N SER A 82 -2.37 9.13 2.17
CA SER A 82 -2.64 10.01 1.04
C SER A 82 -3.15 9.22 -0.15
N TYR A 83 -4.12 9.80 -0.86
CA TYR A 83 -4.60 9.22 -2.11
C TYR A 83 -3.70 9.58 -3.30
N ASN A 84 -2.79 10.52 -3.09
CA ASN A 84 -1.86 10.98 -4.11
C ASN A 84 -0.44 10.54 -3.77
N GLY A 85 0.38 10.36 -4.80
CA GLY A 85 1.78 10.01 -4.59
C GLY A 85 2.26 9.01 -5.62
N PRO A 86 3.40 8.35 -5.35
CA PRO A 86 3.97 7.36 -6.26
C PRO A 86 3.04 6.16 -6.43
N SER A 87 3.34 5.32 -7.41
CA SER A 87 2.60 4.07 -7.59
C SER A 87 2.77 3.18 -6.36
N ILE A 88 1.80 2.28 -6.15
CA ILE A 88 1.86 1.34 -5.03
C ILE A 88 3.14 0.52 -5.09
N THR A 89 3.53 0.06 -6.29
CA THR A 89 4.76 -0.70 -6.45
C THR A 89 5.97 0.08 -5.95
N ASP A 90 6.07 1.35 -6.32
CA ASP A 90 7.18 2.21 -5.88
C ASP A 90 7.15 2.43 -4.37
N ILE A 91 5.98 2.65 -3.80
CA ILE A 91 5.84 2.82 -2.35
C ILE A 91 6.33 1.58 -1.62
N LEU A 92 5.91 0.40 -2.07
CA LEU A 92 6.30 -0.87 -1.44
C LEU A 92 7.82 -1.09 -1.54
N VAL A 93 8.41 -0.73 -2.67
CA VAL A 93 9.87 -0.84 -2.84
C VAL A 93 10.59 0.09 -1.87
N ILE A 94 10.16 1.34 -1.79
CA ILE A 94 10.80 2.34 -0.93
C ILE A 94 10.69 1.96 0.54
N LEU A 95 9.52 1.52 0.98
CA LEU A 95 9.31 1.13 2.36
C LEU A 95 10.05 -0.13 2.75
N GLY A 96 10.21 -1.06 1.81
CA GLY A 96 10.70 -2.40 2.11
C GLY A 96 9.60 -3.30 2.66
N LYS A 97 9.86 -4.58 2.69
CA LYS A 97 8.85 -5.58 3.06
C LYS A 97 8.33 -5.38 4.48
N LYS A 98 9.23 -5.23 5.44
CA LYS A 98 8.85 -5.14 6.85
C LYS A 98 7.93 -3.96 7.11
N ASP A 99 8.34 -2.76 6.69
CA ASP A 99 7.56 -1.55 6.93
C ASP A 99 6.24 -1.60 6.16
N SER A 100 6.26 -2.13 4.95
CA SER A 100 5.04 -2.28 4.15
C SER A 100 4.03 -3.19 4.85
N ILE A 101 4.49 -4.34 5.33
CA ILE A 101 3.63 -5.30 6.02
C ILE A 101 3.10 -4.70 7.33
N ASP A 102 3.94 -4.00 8.08
CA ASP A 102 3.52 -3.36 9.33
C ASP A 102 2.41 -2.33 9.08
N ARG A 103 2.55 -1.51 8.04
CA ARG A 103 1.55 -0.49 7.71
C ARG A 103 0.24 -1.11 7.25
N LEU A 104 0.31 -2.14 6.41
CA LEU A 104 -0.89 -2.85 5.97
C LEU A 104 -1.59 -3.54 7.14
N ASN A 105 -0.82 -4.09 8.06
CA ASN A 105 -1.36 -4.77 9.23
C ASN A 105 -2.09 -3.82 10.17
N GLN A 106 -1.69 -2.57 10.24
CA GLN A 106 -2.40 -1.57 11.03
C GLN A 106 -3.87 -1.45 10.59
N TYR A 107 -4.12 -1.48 9.29
CA TYR A 107 -5.48 -1.43 8.79
C TYR A 107 -6.25 -2.70 9.13
N ILE A 108 -5.62 -3.85 9.06
CA ILE A 108 -6.24 -5.12 9.43
C ILE A 108 -6.64 -5.12 10.90
N ASP A 109 -5.77 -4.63 11.77
CA ASP A 109 -6.03 -4.59 13.21
C ASP A 109 -7.22 -3.69 13.59
N ILE A 110 -7.46 -2.64 12.79
CA ILE A 110 -8.60 -1.75 13.01
C ILE A 110 -9.91 -2.41 12.58
N ASN A 111 -9.85 -3.28 11.63
CA ASN A 111 -11.02 -3.96 11.07
C ASN A 111 -11.03 -5.43 11.47
#